data_952e944a9b08b098ef13f04a1a57c080
#
_entry.id   952e944a9b08b098ef13f04a1a57c080
#
_cell.length_a   1.000
_cell.length_b   1.000
_cell.length_c   1.000
_cell.angle_alpha   90.00
_cell.angle_beta   90.00
_cell.angle_gamma   90.00
#
_symmetry.space_group_name_H-M   'P 1'
#
loop_
_entity.id
_entity.type
_entity.pdbx_description
1 polymer ?
#
loop_
_entity_poly.entity_id
_entity_poly.type
_entity_poly.pdbx_seq_one_letter_code
_entity_poly.pdbx_strand_id
1 'polypeptide(L)'
;MARGSKVNQVILIIIDDIRASHFFDLISKNKLPNISQLAKNGIQCKNCITSYPAITFPCYGNIVTGSYSGYFPKEGNGVPLYNWMDRTDPPVEKKKPPFIRNYGDRAQLLKVNRDIGNNVKTIFEQAGDYNFLSATSYIYRGAYFVLAGNYFDIGSIIKNIEKAYRRPSDFFPNKDVPKISVGYIPHIDDLMHLKGFDHPDYINLIIECDKYIGSLIKTLKETGDYNDTAIGIITDHGNYKAEKVIDLEPFFEQTGLIPYNPLDGKGDFDANIGSVGFFNFPGDSWYHHPTISQMQEFKTSGIKGKKVNLFETLWKIPGVKYMYYRDDNNKPEKGIIHIEKRDYDSGETYRAKIEYKGFGKDQYTRYLYDDKELYGYKNFEDSSEILDNEPHNIEEWLEATNNIDFPMIIDQLPRYFKNPRSCDIIISTLGTYGFNYEHGKTIGPSPYSHDIALRDSMIVPFIIGGSPQIPQKELSYCKTTDMVPSLLELLGIKPDNSVIGKSVFNY
;
A
#
# COMPACT_ATOMS: atom_id res chain seq x y z
N MET A 1 -4.66 32.74 -6.18
CA MET A 1 -5.34 33.23 -4.97
C MET A 1 -5.60 31.99 -4.11
N ALA A 2 -5.16 31.97 -2.86
CA ALA A 2 -5.51 30.88 -1.94
C ALA A 2 -7.04 30.89 -1.79
N ARG A 3 -7.71 29.82 -2.19
CA ARG A 3 -9.14 29.61 -1.86
C ARG A 3 -9.21 29.54 -0.35
N GLY A 4 -10.10 30.32 0.28
CA GLY A 4 -10.35 30.24 1.71
C GLY A 4 -10.71 28.80 2.12
N SER A 5 -10.45 28.43 3.38
CA SER A 5 -10.83 27.09 3.89
C SER A 5 -12.33 26.89 3.73
N LYS A 6 -12.73 25.68 3.35
CA LYS A 6 -14.14 25.29 3.29
C LYS A 6 -14.61 24.65 4.59
N VAL A 7 -13.67 24.12 5.38
CA VAL A 7 -13.92 23.50 6.69
C VAL A 7 -12.82 23.90 7.66
N ASN A 8 -13.10 23.76 8.96
CA ASN A 8 -12.13 24.04 10.03
C ASN A 8 -11.38 22.80 10.45
N GLN A 9 -12.01 21.62 10.33
CA GLN A 9 -11.46 20.35 10.79
C GLN A 9 -11.63 19.26 9.71
N VAL A 10 -10.71 18.27 9.74
CA VAL A 10 -10.85 17.03 8.97
C VAL A 10 -10.63 15.82 9.88
N ILE A 11 -11.43 14.79 9.65
CA ILE A 11 -11.29 13.47 10.27
C ILE A 11 -11.04 12.47 9.14
N LEU A 12 -9.93 11.78 9.20
CA LEU A 12 -9.60 10.69 8.28
C LEU A 12 -9.75 9.34 9.01
N ILE A 13 -10.66 8.50 8.53
CA ILE A 13 -10.84 7.13 9.00
C ILE A 13 -10.29 6.20 7.93
N ILE A 14 -9.26 5.47 8.28
CA ILE A 14 -8.67 4.41 7.46
C ILE A 14 -9.14 3.09 8.02
N ILE A 15 -9.82 2.30 7.20
CA ILE A 15 -10.32 0.98 7.58
C ILE A 15 -9.50 -0.03 6.79
N ASP A 16 -8.81 -0.92 7.49
CA ASP A 16 -7.95 -1.92 6.87
C ASP A 16 -8.77 -2.98 6.13
N ASP A 17 -8.38 -3.31 4.91
CA ASP A 17 -8.81 -4.46 4.13
C ASP A 17 -10.31 -4.56 3.80
N ILE A 18 -10.83 -3.63 2.99
CA ILE A 18 -12.18 -3.79 2.42
C ILE A 18 -12.16 -3.56 0.90
N ARG A 19 -12.58 -4.54 0.13
CA ARG A 19 -12.84 -4.38 -1.31
C ARG A 19 -13.89 -3.32 -1.56
N ALA A 20 -13.68 -2.48 -2.57
CA ALA A 20 -14.70 -1.52 -3.00
C ALA A 20 -16.02 -2.21 -3.37
N SER A 21 -15.98 -3.36 -4.05
CA SER A 21 -17.17 -4.13 -4.44
C SER A 21 -18.03 -4.54 -3.24
N HIS A 22 -17.42 -5.09 -2.18
CA HIS A 22 -18.14 -5.47 -0.94
C HIS A 22 -18.69 -4.25 -0.20
N PHE A 23 -17.90 -3.19 -0.11
CA PHE A 23 -18.29 -1.97 0.59
C PHE A 23 -19.51 -1.31 -0.06
N PHE A 24 -19.48 -1.12 -1.37
CA PHE A 24 -20.59 -0.50 -2.10
C PHE A 24 -21.81 -1.43 -2.28
N ASP A 25 -21.62 -2.76 -2.26
CA ASP A 25 -22.72 -3.72 -2.16
C ASP A 25 -23.46 -3.56 -0.82
N LEU A 26 -22.74 -3.44 0.30
CA LEU A 26 -23.34 -3.19 1.61
C LEU A 26 -24.07 -1.84 1.67
N ILE A 27 -23.53 -0.80 1.03
CA ILE A 27 -24.21 0.51 0.88
C ILE A 27 -25.53 0.32 0.09
N SER A 28 -25.49 -0.38 -1.04
CA SER A 28 -26.66 -0.60 -1.90
C SER A 28 -27.77 -1.38 -1.17
N LYS A 29 -27.39 -2.31 -0.30
CA LYS A 29 -28.28 -3.09 0.57
C LYS A 29 -28.72 -2.35 1.84
N ASN A 30 -28.41 -1.07 1.95
CA ASN A 30 -28.70 -0.22 3.12
C ASN A 30 -28.19 -0.79 4.45
N LYS A 31 -27.02 -1.49 4.41
CA LYS A 31 -26.34 -2.03 5.60
C LYS A 31 -25.39 -1.04 6.27
N LEU A 32 -24.96 -0.01 5.53
CA LEU A 32 -24.06 1.05 5.97
C LEU A 32 -24.75 2.43 5.84
N PRO A 33 -25.84 2.71 6.61
CA PRO A 33 -26.66 3.90 6.40
C PRO A 33 -25.91 5.22 6.68
N ASN A 34 -24.98 5.25 7.66
CA ASN A 34 -24.26 6.46 8.03
C ASN A 34 -23.20 6.80 6.96
N ILE A 35 -22.45 5.81 6.52
CA ILE A 35 -21.47 5.95 5.43
C ILE A 35 -22.18 6.28 4.13
N SER A 36 -23.33 5.64 3.85
CA SER A 36 -24.15 5.92 2.66
C SER A 36 -24.58 7.39 2.63
N GLN A 37 -24.93 7.96 3.79
CA GLN A 37 -25.33 9.37 3.87
C GLN A 37 -24.13 10.29 3.58
N LEU A 38 -22.94 9.98 4.11
CA LEU A 38 -21.71 10.74 3.82
C LEU A 38 -21.38 10.70 2.33
N ALA A 39 -21.46 9.51 1.72
CA ALA A 39 -21.18 9.30 0.30
C ALA A 39 -22.16 10.06 -0.61
N LYS A 40 -23.46 9.99 -0.32
CA LYS A 40 -24.51 10.66 -1.10
C LYS A 40 -24.44 12.18 -1.03
N ASN A 41 -24.03 12.73 0.12
CA ASN A 41 -23.98 14.16 0.38
C ASN A 41 -22.59 14.76 0.16
N GLY A 42 -21.63 13.99 -0.33
CA GLY A 42 -20.26 14.38 -0.51
C GLY A 42 -19.65 13.80 -1.80
N ILE A 43 -18.36 13.51 -1.75
CA ILE A 43 -17.61 12.92 -2.84
C ILE A 43 -17.46 11.43 -2.58
N GLN A 44 -17.72 10.61 -3.60
CA GLN A 44 -17.44 9.17 -3.56
C GLN A 44 -16.70 8.72 -4.82
N CYS A 45 -15.84 7.71 -4.66
CA CYS A 45 -15.23 6.98 -5.74
C CYS A 45 -15.30 5.48 -5.46
N LYS A 46 -15.87 4.72 -6.40
CA LYS A 46 -15.97 3.25 -6.33
C LYS A 46 -14.77 2.56 -6.96
N ASN A 47 -13.91 3.33 -7.60
CA ASN A 47 -12.77 2.87 -8.35
C ASN A 47 -11.52 3.67 -7.93
N CYS A 48 -11.25 3.70 -6.63
CA CYS A 48 -10.03 4.30 -6.09
C CYS A 48 -8.91 3.27 -6.10
N ILE A 49 -7.80 3.60 -6.76
CA ILE A 49 -6.68 2.68 -6.94
C ILE A 49 -5.67 2.89 -5.82
N THR A 50 -5.37 1.81 -5.09
CA THR A 50 -4.30 1.80 -4.09
C THR A 50 -2.93 1.54 -4.73
N SER A 51 -1.89 1.45 -3.91
CA SER A 51 -0.54 1.19 -4.41
C SER A 51 -0.22 -0.29 -4.52
N TYR A 52 0.66 -0.62 -5.47
CA TYR A 52 1.31 -1.92 -5.54
C TYR A 52 2.70 -1.84 -4.86
N PRO A 53 3.04 -2.78 -3.99
CA PRO A 53 2.23 -3.90 -3.50
C PRO A 53 1.05 -3.45 -2.62
N ALA A 54 -0.10 -4.14 -2.76
CA ALA A 54 -1.30 -3.88 -1.98
C ALA A 54 -1.17 -4.51 -0.58
N ILE A 55 -0.31 -3.91 0.24
CA ILE A 55 0.09 -4.37 1.58
C ILE A 55 -0.07 -3.20 2.55
N THR A 56 -0.52 -3.48 3.77
CA THR A 56 -0.90 -2.50 4.80
C THR A 56 0.07 -1.31 4.91
N PHE A 57 1.34 -1.53 5.28
CA PHE A 57 2.25 -0.41 5.58
C PHE A 57 2.62 0.45 4.39
N PRO A 58 2.94 -0.09 3.19
CA PRO A 58 3.08 0.72 1.99
C PRO A 58 1.84 1.56 1.69
N CYS A 59 0.66 0.92 1.66
CA CYS A 59 -0.61 1.58 1.31
C CYS A 59 -1.00 2.62 2.36
N TYR A 60 -0.89 2.29 3.65
CA TYR A 60 -1.17 3.22 4.73
C TYR A 60 -0.18 4.42 4.72
N GLY A 61 1.12 4.15 4.52
CA GLY A 61 2.12 5.20 4.33
C GLY A 61 1.75 6.15 3.18
N ASN A 62 1.26 5.60 2.07
CA ASN A 62 0.84 6.38 0.91
C ASN A 62 -0.39 7.24 1.19
N ILE A 63 -1.38 6.71 1.92
CA ILE A 63 -2.58 7.46 2.31
C ILE A 63 -2.21 8.65 3.20
N VAL A 64 -1.38 8.47 4.22
CA VAL A 64 -1.09 9.54 5.19
C VAL A 64 -0.05 10.55 4.75
N THR A 65 0.73 10.23 3.71
CA THR A 65 1.75 11.14 3.15
C THR A 65 1.35 11.72 1.80
N GLY A 66 0.40 11.10 1.08
CA GLY A 66 0.09 11.44 -0.31
C GLY A 66 1.21 11.07 -1.29
N SER A 67 2.13 10.13 -0.91
CA SER A 67 3.33 9.79 -1.68
C SER A 67 3.58 8.28 -1.64
N TYR A 68 4.05 7.70 -2.75
CA TYR A 68 4.43 6.28 -2.82
C TYR A 68 5.78 6.00 -2.13
N SER A 69 6.19 4.71 -2.06
CA SER A 69 7.46 4.31 -1.42
C SER A 69 8.69 4.94 -2.09
N GLY A 70 8.73 5.03 -3.41
CA GLY A 70 9.69 5.81 -4.21
C GLY A 70 11.17 5.62 -3.88
N TYR A 71 12.02 6.49 -4.39
CA TYR A 71 13.47 6.46 -4.12
C TYR A 71 13.83 7.16 -2.81
N PHE A 72 13.76 6.45 -1.71
CA PHE A 72 14.25 6.92 -0.43
C PHE A 72 15.78 7.13 -0.45
N PRO A 73 16.35 8.21 0.11
CA PRO A 73 15.68 9.28 0.87
C PRO A 73 15.33 10.54 0.06
N LYS A 74 15.42 10.53 -1.26
CA LYS A 74 15.18 11.73 -2.09
C LYS A 74 13.74 11.99 -2.45
N GLU A 75 12.98 10.93 -2.69
CA GLU A 75 11.55 10.98 -2.96
C GLU A 75 10.83 9.81 -2.28
N GLY A 76 9.52 9.95 -2.09
CA GLY A 76 8.69 8.89 -1.53
C GLY A 76 8.88 8.66 -0.04
N ASN A 77 7.95 7.91 0.54
CA ASN A 77 7.92 7.66 1.96
C ASN A 77 8.92 6.58 2.44
N GLY A 78 9.48 5.80 1.53
CA GLY A 78 10.54 4.84 1.82
C GLY A 78 10.10 3.51 2.43
N VAL A 79 8.79 3.26 2.60
CA VAL A 79 8.25 2.02 3.17
C VAL A 79 7.83 1.08 2.03
N PRO A 80 8.62 0.04 1.69
CA PRO A 80 8.32 -0.81 0.53
C PRO A 80 7.36 -1.96 0.84
N LEU A 81 7.44 -2.53 2.05
CA LEU A 81 6.72 -3.73 2.45
C LEU A 81 6.40 -3.71 3.96
N TYR A 82 5.66 -4.73 4.42
CA TYR A 82 5.44 -5.03 5.82
C TYR A 82 6.72 -5.54 6.52
N ASN A 83 7.48 -6.35 5.78
CA ASN A 83 8.76 -6.92 6.18
C ASN A 83 9.79 -6.68 5.07
N TRP A 84 10.92 -6.05 5.37
CA TRP A 84 11.92 -5.66 4.38
C TRP A 84 13.33 -5.58 4.98
N MET A 85 14.34 -5.77 4.12
CA MET A 85 15.75 -5.72 4.49
C MET A 85 16.28 -4.28 4.31
N ASP A 86 16.91 -3.73 5.35
CA ASP A 86 17.55 -2.41 5.26
C ASP A 86 18.95 -2.53 4.70
N ARG A 87 19.09 -2.22 3.40
CA ARG A 87 20.38 -2.20 2.69
C ARG A 87 20.97 -0.79 2.57
N THR A 88 20.32 0.23 3.14
CA THR A 88 20.65 1.63 2.90
C THR A 88 21.76 2.16 3.77
N ASP A 89 22.03 1.51 4.88
CA ASP A 89 23.03 1.98 5.89
C ASP A 89 24.05 0.86 6.17
N PRO A 90 25.05 0.67 5.29
CA PRO A 90 26.12 -0.27 5.57
C PRO A 90 26.91 0.23 6.78
N PRO A 91 27.09 -0.59 7.83
CA PRO A 91 27.89 -0.20 8.98
C PRO A 91 29.32 0.13 8.55
N VAL A 92 29.90 1.16 9.16
CA VAL A 92 31.31 1.58 8.94
C VAL A 92 32.28 0.40 9.13
N GLU A 93 31.93 -0.54 10.01
CA GLU A 93 32.53 -1.85 10.12
C GLU A 93 31.69 -2.87 9.33
N LYS A 94 32.17 -3.33 8.19
CA LYS A 94 31.53 -4.30 7.25
C LYS A 94 31.15 -5.68 7.86
N LYS A 95 31.01 -5.77 9.18
CA LYS A 95 30.80 -7.03 9.92
C LYS A 95 29.37 -7.27 10.42
N LYS A 96 28.51 -6.26 10.38
CA LYS A 96 27.12 -6.44 10.80
C LYS A 96 26.25 -6.77 9.59
N PRO A 97 25.38 -7.78 9.68
CA PRO A 97 24.41 -8.07 8.62
C PRO A 97 23.38 -6.95 8.49
N PRO A 98 22.73 -6.78 7.32
CA PRO A 98 21.62 -5.87 7.17
C PRO A 98 20.50 -6.20 8.17
N PHE A 99 19.85 -5.15 8.63
CA PHE A 99 18.74 -5.29 9.56
C PHE A 99 17.45 -5.63 8.78
N ILE A 100 16.68 -6.58 9.30
CA ILE A 100 15.34 -6.86 8.80
C ILE A 100 14.32 -6.05 9.60
N ARG A 101 13.58 -5.18 8.93
CA ARG A 101 12.42 -4.52 9.48
C ARG A 101 11.22 -5.44 9.37
N ASN A 102 10.52 -5.64 10.49
CA ASN A 102 9.28 -6.42 10.54
C ASN A 102 8.27 -5.66 11.40
N TYR A 103 7.24 -5.09 10.78
CA TYR A 103 6.21 -4.35 11.50
C TYR A 103 5.21 -5.27 12.23
N GLY A 104 5.22 -6.57 11.99
CA GLY A 104 4.51 -7.57 12.81
C GLY A 104 5.13 -7.79 14.18
N ASP A 105 6.40 -7.44 14.36
CA ASP A 105 7.04 -7.42 15.66
C ASP A 105 6.64 -6.14 16.42
N ARG A 106 5.98 -6.31 17.57
CA ARG A 106 5.52 -5.21 18.43
C ARG A 106 6.65 -4.23 18.81
N ALA A 107 7.90 -4.70 18.94
CA ALA A 107 9.05 -3.86 19.24
C ALA A 107 9.47 -3.00 18.05
N GLN A 108 9.07 -3.35 16.84
CA GLN A 108 9.43 -2.67 15.61
C GLN A 108 8.28 -1.88 14.98
N LEU A 109 7.04 -2.20 15.32
CA LEU A 109 5.83 -1.63 14.75
C LEU A 109 5.86 -0.09 14.64
N LEU A 110 6.15 0.60 15.73
CA LEU A 110 6.17 2.07 15.77
C LEU A 110 7.42 2.68 15.11
N LYS A 111 8.40 1.86 14.71
CA LYS A 111 9.58 2.35 13.99
C LYS A 111 9.24 2.83 12.58
N VAL A 112 8.09 2.50 12.04
CA VAL A 112 7.59 3.05 10.77
C VAL A 112 7.67 4.59 10.74
N ASN A 113 7.47 5.27 11.88
CA ASN A 113 7.58 6.72 12.00
C ASN A 113 9.02 7.26 11.77
N ARG A 114 10.04 6.42 11.96
CA ARG A 114 11.44 6.72 11.67
C ARG A 114 11.85 6.26 10.28
N ASP A 115 11.18 5.22 9.76
CA ASP A 115 11.47 4.61 8.48
C ASP A 115 10.90 5.43 7.32
N ILE A 116 9.83 6.20 7.56
CA ILE A 116 9.32 7.20 6.62
C ILE A 116 10.37 8.28 6.39
N GLY A 117 10.69 8.56 5.13
CA GLY A 117 11.71 9.52 4.74
C GLY A 117 11.45 10.93 5.27
N ASN A 118 12.52 11.63 5.66
CA ASN A 118 12.43 13.03 6.11
C ASN A 118 12.10 14.00 4.96
N ASN A 119 12.20 13.54 3.72
CA ASN A 119 11.84 14.26 2.50
C ASN A 119 10.34 14.31 2.23
N VAL A 120 9.54 13.51 2.94
CA VAL A 120 8.07 13.55 2.87
C VAL A 120 7.49 13.99 4.19
N LYS A 121 6.33 14.64 4.11
CA LYS A 121 5.55 15.07 5.27
C LYS A 121 4.27 14.29 5.35
N THR A 122 3.93 13.82 6.56
CA THR A 122 2.62 13.27 6.85
C THR A 122 1.57 14.38 6.83
N ILE A 123 0.30 14.01 6.77
CA ILE A 123 -0.82 14.95 6.86
C ILE A 123 -0.72 15.83 8.12
N PHE A 124 -0.20 15.29 9.24
CA PHE A 124 -0.01 16.04 10.48
C PHE A 124 1.07 17.11 10.35
N GLU A 125 2.23 16.76 9.79
CA GLU A 125 3.34 17.69 9.59
C GLU A 125 2.99 18.83 8.64
N GLN A 126 2.05 18.62 7.72
CA GLN A 126 1.56 19.63 6.78
C GLN A 126 0.53 20.56 7.41
N ALA A 127 -0.24 20.09 8.38
CA ALA A 127 -1.31 20.87 9.00
C ALA A 127 -0.83 21.81 10.12
N GLY A 128 0.34 21.59 10.69
CA GLY A 128 0.85 22.36 11.83
C GLY A 128 0.25 21.92 13.16
N ASP A 129 0.06 22.87 14.10
CA ASP A 129 -0.40 22.58 15.45
C ASP A 129 -1.83 22.00 15.51
N TYR A 130 -2.18 21.36 16.64
CA TYR A 130 -3.52 20.81 16.95
C TYR A 130 -3.93 19.60 16.10
N ASN A 131 -3.01 18.68 15.90
CA ASN A 131 -3.28 17.39 15.30
C ASN A 131 -3.67 16.38 16.36
N PHE A 132 -4.59 15.51 16.02
CA PHE A 132 -5.00 14.42 16.89
C PHE A 132 -4.93 13.10 16.09
N LEU A 133 -4.34 12.09 16.68
CA LEU A 133 -4.30 10.76 16.11
C LEU A 133 -4.93 9.77 17.08
N SER A 134 -6.00 9.14 16.67
CA SER A 134 -6.57 8.03 17.43
C SER A 134 -5.83 6.75 17.07
N ALA A 135 -5.36 6.05 18.05
CA ALA A 135 -4.60 4.81 17.85
C ALA A 135 -5.58 3.63 17.70
N THR A 136 -5.25 2.58 17.23
CA THR A 136 -4.17 1.75 16.89
C THR A 136 -3.35 2.21 15.69
N SER A 137 -3.39 3.45 15.35
CA SER A 137 -2.64 3.96 14.21
C SER A 137 -1.14 3.92 14.47
N TYR A 138 -0.43 3.34 13.54
CA TYR A 138 1.01 3.11 13.67
C TYR A 138 1.82 4.27 13.13
N ILE A 139 1.27 5.05 12.18
CA ILE A 139 1.91 6.23 11.61
C ILE A 139 1.31 7.48 12.27
N TYR A 140 2.11 8.15 13.10
CA TYR A 140 1.71 9.33 13.87
C TYR A 140 2.74 10.46 13.85
N ARG A 141 3.76 10.38 13.02
CA ARG A 141 4.80 11.41 12.93
C ARG A 141 4.18 12.77 12.64
N GLY A 142 4.47 13.75 13.49
CA GLY A 142 3.89 15.09 13.43
C GLY A 142 2.56 15.27 14.18
N ALA A 143 1.94 14.21 14.71
CA ALA A 143 0.75 14.34 15.54
C ALA A 143 1.11 14.98 16.90
N TYR A 144 0.29 15.93 17.34
CA TYR A 144 0.47 16.57 18.64
C TYR A 144 0.10 15.64 19.79
N PHE A 145 -1.00 14.90 19.65
CA PHE A 145 -1.49 13.97 20.64
C PHE A 145 -1.74 12.58 20.03
N VAL A 146 -1.28 11.54 20.72
CA VAL A 146 -1.44 10.16 20.27
C VAL A 146 -2.15 9.37 21.36
N LEU A 147 -3.31 8.81 21.03
CA LEU A 147 -4.07 7.93 21.92
C LEU A 147 -3.99 6.49 21.43
N ALA A 148 -3.67 5.57 22.34
CA ALA A 148 -3.78 4.15 22.06
C ALA A 148 -5.25 3.72 22.12
N GLY A 149 -5.75 3.09 21.06
CA GLY A 149 -7.02 2.37 21.07
C GLY A 149 -6.89 1.04 21.83
N ASN A 150 -8.01 0.49 22.22
CA ASN A 150 -8.06 -0.89 22.68
C ASN A 150 -8.14 -1.81 21.48
N TYR A 151 -7.13 -2.63 21.28
CA TYR A 151 -7.09 -3.58 20.16
C TYR A 151 -8.30 -4.53 20.11
N PHE A 152 -8.94 -4.81 21.25
CA PHE A 152 -10.12 -5.68 21.31
C PHE A 152 -11.46 -4.93 21.19
N ASP A 153 -11.45 -3.60 21.03
CA ASP A 153 -12.65 -2.77 20.88
C ASP A 153 -12.48 -1.82 19.70
N ILE A 154 -13.02 -2.22 18.54
CA ILE A 154 -13.03 -1.43 17.32
C ILE A 154 -13.59 -0.02 17.54
N GLY A 155 -14.57 0.12 18.42
CA GLY A 155 -15.17 1.40 18.76
C GLY A 155 -14.27 2.33 19.56
N SER A 156 -13.21 1.81 20.20
CA SER A 156 -12.30 2.61 21.01
C SER A 156 -11.61 3.72 20.21
N ILE A 157 -11.34 3.47 18.94
CA ILE A 157 -10.70 4.42 18.03
C ILE A 157 -11.59 5.63 17.80
N ILE A 158 -12.85 5.38 17.44
CA ILE A 158 -13.84 6.44 17.22
C ILE A 158 -14.17 7.17 18.51
N LYS A 159 -14.38 6.43 19.62
CA LYS A 159 -14.61 7.02 20.95
C LYS A 159 -13.48 7.95 21.42
N ASN A 160 -12.24 7.66 21.02
CA ASN A 160 -11.11 8.54 21.32
C ASN A 160 -11.19 9.86 20.53
N ILE A 161 -11.60 9.81 19.26
CA ILE A 161 -11.85 11.02 18.47
C ILE A 161 -13.03 11.80 19.09
N GLU A 162 -14.14 11.13 19.40
CA GLU A 162 -15.30 11.76 20.05
C GLU A 162 -14.94 12.48 21.35
N LYS A 163 -14.08 11.89 22.20
CA LYS A 163 -13.59 12.53 23.41
C LYS A 163 -12.87 13.84 23.14
N ALA A 164 -12.03 13.89 22.10
CA ALA A 164 -11.29 15.10 21.75
C ALA A 164 -12.22 16.25 21.29
N TYR A 165 -13.35 15.93 20.65
CA TYR A 165 -14.37 16.92 20.32
C TYR A 165 -15.24 17.34 21.52
N ARG A 166 -15.59 16.40 22.40
CA ARG A 166 -16.40 16.70 23.60
C ARG A 166 -15.63 17.43 24.68
N ARG A 167 -14.31 17.20 24.79
CA ARG A 167 -13.46 17.74 25.87
C ARG A 167 -12.07 18.12 25.30
N PRO A 168 -11.99 19.08 24.38
CA PRO A 168 -10.72 19.44 23.76
C PRO A 168 -9.70 19.97 24.78
N SER A 169 -10.16 20.58 25.89
CA SER A 169 -9.28 21.03 26.98
C SER A 169 -8.49 19.90 27.65
N ASP A 170 -8.93 18.66 27.57
CA ASP A 170 -8.20 17.51 28.12
C ASP A 170 -7.00 17.11 27.24
N PHE A 171 -6.96 17.59 26.00
CA PHE A 171 -5.97 17.18 24.99
C PHE A 171 -5.12 18.35 24.49
N PHE A 172 -5.68 19.56 24.40
CA PHE A 172 -5.03 20.69 23.75
C PHE A 172 -4.96 21.94 24.66
N PRO A 173 -3.78 22.58 24.75
CA PRO A 173 -3.58 23.74 25.63
C PRO A 173 -4.50 24.92 25.31
N ASN A 174 -4.81 25.13 24.03
CA ASN A 174 -5.70 26.20 23.56
C ASN A 174 -7.19 25.86 23.71
N LYS A 175 -7.52 24.63 24.11
CA LYS A 175 -8.88 24.11 24.28
C LYS A 175 -9.71 24.03 23.00
N ASP A 176 -9.07 24.14 21.82
CA ASP A 176 -9.74 23.97 20.54
C ASP A 176 -9.84 22.51 20.14
N VAL A 177 -10.85 22.17 19.33
CA VAL A 177 -10.97 20.83 18.73
C VAL A 177 -9.83 20.58 17.74
N PRO A 178 -9.44 19.31 17.52
CA PRO A 178 -8.31 18.99 16.65
C PRO A 178 -8.58 19.42 15.20
N LYS A 179 -7.60 20.05 14.58
CA LYS A 179 -7.67 20.44 13.16
C LYS A 179 -7.67 19.22 12.25
N ILE A 180 -6.85 18.20 12.59
CA ILE A 180 -6.81 16.90 11.92
C ILE A 180 -6.92 15.80 12.95
N SER A 181 -7.80 14.84 12.69
CA SER A 181 -7.88 13.57 13.40
C SER A 181 -7.70 12.43 12.43
N VAL A 182 -6.89 11.43 12.77
CA VAL A 182 -6.74 10.20 11.98
C VAL A 182 -7.05 9.00 12.86
N GLY A 183 -7.98 8.18 12.44
CA GLY A 183 -8.28 6.88 13.03
C GLY A 183 -7.90 5.76 12.07
N TYR A 184 -7.26 4.71 12.57
CA TYR A 184 -6.93 3.51 11.80
C TYR A 184 -7.55 2.28 12.45
N ILE A 185 -8.31 1.49 11.70
CA ILE A 185 -9.08 0.34 12.17
C ILE A 185 -8.52 -0.94 11.53
N PRO A 186 -7.61 -1.69 12.19
CA PRO A 186 -6.96 -2.88 11.64
C PRO A 186 -7.79 -4.16 11.73
N HIS A 187 -8.81 -4.21 12.55
CA HIS A 187 -9.51 -5.43 12.97
C HIS A 187 -10.14 -6.23 11.83
N ILE A 188 -10.45 -5.57 10.70
CA ILE A 188 -11.12 -6.23 9.56
C ILE A 188 -10.12 -7.09 8.82
N ASP A 189 -8.89 -6.61 8.63
CA ASP A 189 -7.79 -7.38 8.02
C ASP A 189 -7.45 -8.62 8.85
N ASP A 190 -7.27 -8.48 10.17
CA ASP A 190 -7.03 -9.62 11.06
C ASP A 190 -8.11 -10.70 10.91
N LEU A 191 -9.37 -10.28 10.84
CA LEU A 191 -10.50 -11.21 10.73
C LEU A 191 -10.57 -11.83 9.33
N MET A 192 -10.25 -11.06 8.30
CA MET A 192 -10.18 -11.53 6.92
C MET A 192 -9.13 -12.63 6.77
N HIS A 193 -7.94 -12.42 7.27
CA HIS A 193 -6.89 -13.45 7.26
C HIS A 193 -7.28 -14.71 8.05
N LEU A 194 -8.02 -14.57 9.15
CA LEU A 194 -8.40 -15.67 10.01
C LEU A 194 -9.59 -16.47 9.48
N LYS A 195 -10.63 -15.80 8.97
CA LYS A 195 -11.93 -16.41 8.63
C LYS A 195 -12.34 -16.21 7.17
N GLY A 196 -11.77 -15.22 6.49
CA GLY A 196 -12.11 -14.85 5.13
C GLY A 196 -13.20 -13.79 5.03
N PHE A 197 -13.24 -13.15 3.88
CA PHE A 197 -14.17 -12.05 3.58
C PHE A 197 -15.62 -12.51 3.33
N ASP A 198 -15.84 -13.80 3.09
CA ASP A 198 -17.19 -14.39 2.97
C ASP A 198 -17.80 -14.73 4.34
N HIS A 199 -17.03 -14.67 5.42
CA HIS A 199 -17.51 -15.03 6.75
C HIS A 199 -18.46 -13.95 7.29
N PRO A 200 -19.61 -14.33 7.93
CA PRO A 200 -20.56 -13.37 8.47
C PRO A 200 -19.93 -12.36 9.46
N ASP A 201 -18.95 -12.76 10.26
CA ASP A 201 -18.29 -11.88 11.20
C ASP A 201 -17.53 -10.74 10.51
N TYR A 202 -16.91 -10.99 9.33
CA TYR A 202 -16.26 -9.95 8.53
C TYR A 202 -17.27 -8.87 8.11
N ILE A 203 -18.41 -9.31 7.56
CA ILE A 203 -19.49 -8.40 7.18
C ILE A 203 -20.07 -7.64 8.39
N ASN A 204 -20.29 -8.34 9.51
CA ASN A 204 -20.79 -7.74 10.74
C ASN A 204 -19.85 -6.67 11.29
N LEU A 205 -18.53 -6.88 11.19
CA LEU A 205 -17.53 -5.93 11.66
C LEU A 205 -17.54 -4.64 10.81
N ILE A 206 -17.73 -4.74 9.49
CA ILE A 206 -17.91 -3.57 8.61
C ILE A 206 -19.19 -2.79 9.00
N ILE A 207 -20.28 -3.51 9.28
CA ILE A 207 -21.54 -2.89 9.74
C ILE A 207 -21.34 -2.23 11.11
N GLU A 208 -20.53 -2.80 11.98
CA GLU A 208 -20.19 -2.21 13.27
C GLU A 208 -19.38 -0.93 13.10
N CYS A 209 -18.42 -0.87 12.18
CA CYS A 209 -17.73 0.37 11.81
C CYS A 209 -18.70 1.48 11.42
N ASP A 210 -19.72 1.19 10.61
CA ASP A 210 -20.74 2.16 10.21
C ASP A 210 -21.49 2.74 11.43
N LYS A 211 -21.81 1.91 12.42
CA LYS A 211 -22.48 2.37 13.67
C LYS A 211 -21.59 3.34 14.45
N TYR A 212 -20.29 3.07 14.56
CA TYR A 212 -19.36 3.97 15.22
C TYR A 212 -19.16 5.28 14.44
N ILE A 213 -19.13 5.22 13.10
CA ILE A 213 -19.13 6.43 12.26
C ILE A 213 -20.43 7.24 12.52
N GLY A 214 -21.56 6.57 12.64
CA GLY A 214 -22.83 7.22 13.04
C GLY A 214 -22.76 7.88 14.41
N SER A 215 -22.10 7.25 15.40
CA SER A 215 -21.86 7.85 16.73
C SER A 215 -20.97 9.11 16.62
N LEU A 216 -19.91 9.06 15.83
CA LEU A 216 -19.06 10.21 15.57
C LEU A 216 -19.84 11.38 14.95
N ILE A 217 -20.63 11.11 13.89
CA ILE A 217 -21.50 12.12 13.28
C ILE A 217 -22.45 12.74 14.29
N LYS A 218 -23.04 11.92 15.15
CA LYS A 218 -23.92 12.40 16.25
C LYS A 218 -23.14 13.30 17.22
N THR A 219 -21.94 12.89 17.64
CA THR A 219 -21.07 13.69 18.51
C THR A 219 -20.77 15.05 17.90
N LEU A 220 -20.34 15.09 16.63
CA LEU A 220 -20.04 16.35 15.92
C LEU A 220 -21.28 17.27 15.82
N LYS A 221 -22.49 16.72 15.67
CA LYS A 221 -23.73 17.50 15.69
C LYS A 221 -24.04 18.06 17.09
N GLU A 222 -23.82 17.27 18.13
CA GLU A 222 -24.04 17.66 19.52
C GLU A 222 -23.06 18.73 20.00
N THR A 223 -21.79 18.70 19.51
CA THR A 223 -20.78 19.72 19.83
C THR A 223 -20.88 20.96 18.93
N GLY A 224 -21.64 20.90 17.83
CA GLY A 224 -21.79 22.01 16.87
C GLY A 224 -20.74 22.02 15.77
N ASP A 225 -19.82 21.03 15.75
CA ASP A 225 -18.68 21.00 14.81
C ASP A 225 -18.99 20.36 13.46
N TYR A 226 -20.16 19.70 13.29
CA TYR A 226 -20.46 18.90 12.09
C TYR A 226 -20.38 19.70 10.79
N ASN A 227 -20.89 20.93 10.77
CA ASN A 227 -20.92 21.75 9.57
C ASN A 227 -19.54 22.25 9.16
N ASP A 228 -18.59 22.25 10.07
CA ASP A 228 -17.22 22.71 9.87
C ASP A 228 -16.21 21.55 9.76
N THR A 229 -16.70 20.28 9.74
CA THR A 229 -15.85 19.09 9.72
C THR A 229 -16.06 18.28 8.44
N ALA A 230 -14.97 18.01 7.72
CA ALA A 230 -14.96 16.98 6.67
C ALA A 230 -14.53 15.62 7.24
N ILE A 231 -15.20 14.56 6.78
CA ILE A 231 -14.89 13.17 7.16
C ILE A 231 -14.45 12.43 5.90
N GLY A 232 -13.20 12.03 5.86
CA GLY A 232 -12.64 11.12 4.85
C GLY A 232 -12.72 9.67 5.32
N ILE A 233 -13.21 8.76 4.48
CA ILE A 233 -13.22 7.32 4.71
C ILE A 233 -12.54 6.66 3.53
N ILE A 234 -11.54 5.82 3.81
CA ILE A 234 -10.76 5.09 2.82
C ILE A 234 -10.31 3.76 3.40
N THR A 235 -10.02 2.79 2.52
CA THR A 235 -9.27 1.60 2.91
C THR A 235 -7.92 1.60 2.23
N ASP A 236 -6.98 0.88 2.79
CA ASP A 236 -5.61 0.82 2.28
C ASP A 236 -5.47 -0.19 1.14
N HIS A 237 -6.11 -1.35 1.23
CA HIS A 237 -6.19 -2.36 0.16
C HIS A 237 -7.49 -3.16 0.21
N GLY A 238 -7.75 -3.93 -0.84
CA GLY A 238 -8.75 -4.97 -0.87
C GLY A 238 -8.12 -6.33 -0.58
N ASN A 239 -8.82 -7.42 -0.93
CA ASN A 239 -8.40 -8.77 -0.58
C ASN A 239 -8.83 -9.78 -1.64
N TYR A 240 -8.30 -11.01 -1.55
CA TYR A 240 -8.70 -12.12 -2.40
C TYR A 240 -8.57 -13.45 -1.65
N LYS A 241 -9.05 -14.52 -2.27
CA LYS A 241 -8.93 -15.90 -1.78
C LYS A 241 -8.16 -16.73 -2.79
N ALA A 242 -7.04 -17.31 -2.37
CA ALA A 242 -6.31 -18.28 -3.17
C ALA A 242 -7.08 -19.62 -3.25
N GLU A 243 -6.98 -20.27 -4.39
CA GLU A 243 -7.60 -21.59 -4.59
C GLU A 243 -6.90 -22.69 -3.77
N LYS A 244 -5.58 -22.56 -3.65
CA LYS A 244 -4.72 -23.53 -2.94
C LYS A 244 -3.63 -22.81 -2.16
N VAL A 245 -3.19 -23.42 -1.07
CA VAL A 245 -1.98 -23.02 -0.34
C VAL A 245 -0.91 -24.09 -0.50
N ILE A 246 0.31 -23.67 -0.88
CA ILE A 246 1.46 -24.56 -1.11
C ILE A 246 2.52 -24.27 -0.07
N ASP A 247 3.06 -25.34 0.52
CA ASP A 247 4.23 -25.26 1.39
C ASP A 247 5.51 -25.15 0.56
N LEU A 248 6.29 -24.12 0.79
CA LEU A 248 7.55 -23.85 0.07
C LEU A 248 8.79 -24.36 0.80
N GLU A 249 8.69 -24.82 2.06
CA GLU A 249 9.84 -25.37 2.80
C GLU A 249 10.51 -26.52 2.03
N PRO A 250 9.77 -27.58 1.59
CA PRO A 250 10.38 -28.69 0.84
C PRO A 250 10.99 -28.26 -0.50
N PHE A 251 10.45 -27.20 -1.09
CA PHE A 251 10.98 -26.67 -2.35
C PHE A 251 12.36 -26.03 -2.13
N PHE A 252 12.52 -25.15 -1.13
CA PHE A 252 13.81 -24.51 -0.87
C PHE A 252 14.85 -25.50 -0.36
N GLU A 253 14.49 -26.49 0.46
CA GLU A 253 15.39 -27.58 0.88
C GLU A 253 16.00 -28.33 -0.33
N GLN A 254 15.19 -28.67 -1.32
CA GLN A 254 15.67 -29.38 -2.54
C GLN A 254 16.59 -28.51 -3.40
N THR A 255 16.41 -27.22 -3.40
CA THR A 255 17.28 -26.29 -4.16
C THR A 255 18.64 -26.13 -3.52
N GLY A 256 18.75 -26.30 -2.21
CA GLY A 256 19.94 -25.99 -1.41
C GLY A 256 20.08 -24.51 -1.10
N LEU A 257 19.03 -23.71 -1.31
CA LEU A 257 18.94 -22.33 -0.87
C LEU A 257 18.63 -22.28 0.63
N ILE A 258 19.45 -21.58 1.39
CA ILE A 258 19.29 -21.42 2.86
C ILE A 258 18.68 -20.05 3.15
N PRO A 259 17.63 -19.98 3.99
CA PRO A 259 17.07 -18.70 4.42
C PRO A 259 18.11 -17.85 5.17
N TYR A 260 18.02 -16.54 5.03
CA TYR A 260 18.86 -15.56 5.71
C TYR A 260 18.65 -15.59 7.22
N ASN A 261 19.74 -15.70 7.96
CA ASN A 261 19.74 -15.59 9.42
C ASN A 261 20.24 -14.18 9.83
N PRO A 262 19.38 -13.32 10.39
CA PRO A 262 19.76 -11.97 10.78
C PRO A 262 20.73 -11.91 11.96
N LEU A 263 20.94 -13.01 12.70
CA LEU A 263 21.86 -13.05 13.84
C LEU A 263 23.33 -13.14 13.42
N ASP A 264 23.63 -13.88 12.35
CA ASP A 264 24.99 -14.09 11.86
C ASP A 264 25.23 -13.63 10.42
N GLY A 265 24.17 -13.18 9.73
CA GLY A 265 24.22 -12.67 8.36
C GLY A 265 24.46 -13.74 7.30
N LYS A 266 24.26 -15.01 7.62
CA LYS A 266 24.39 -16.11 6.68
C LYS A 266 23.06 -16.47 6.03
N GLY A 267 23.16 -17.11 4.89
CA GLY A 267 22.01 -17.55 4.09
C GLY A 267 22.13 -17.08 2.65
N ASP A 268 21.19 -17.51 1.85
CA ASP A 268 21.17 -17.30 0.41
C ASP A 268 20.05 -16.37 -0.03
N PHE A 269 18.94 -16.32 0.73
CA PHE A 269 17.80 -15.48 0.41
C PHE A 269 17.03 -15.07 1.67
N ASP A 270 16.41 -13.90 1.60
CA ASP A 270 15.35 -13.45 2.50
C ASP A 270 14.08 -13.26 1.67
N ALA A 271 12.92 -13.58 2.22
CA ALA A 271 11.68 -13.51 1.49
C ALA A 271 10.50 -13.07 2.37
N ASN A 272 9.67 -12.19 1.79
CA ASN A 272 8.33 -11.92 2.28
C ASN A 272 7.34 -12.59 1.30
N ILE A 273 6.50 -13.49 1.79
CA ILE A 273 5.72 -14.38 0.93
C ILE A 273 4.25 -14.43 1.35
N GLY A 274 3.35 -14.14 0.37
CA GLY A 274 1.91 -14.38 0.41
C GLY A 274 1.48 -15.19 -0.82
N SER A 275 0.67 -14.64 -1.74
CA SER A 275 0.57 -15.15 -3.13
C SER A 275 1.57 -14.47 -4.05
N VAL A 276 2.18 -13.41 -3.55
CA VAL A 276 3.33 -12.74 -4.15
C VAL A 276 4.54 -13.08 -3.27
N GLY A 277 5.64 -13.44 -3.90
CA GLY A 277 6.92 -13.65 -3.24
C GLY A 277 7.86 -12.50 -3.54
N PHE A 278 8.35 -11.82 -2.50
CA PHE A 278 9.33 -10.73 -2.58
C PHE A 278 10.67 -11.24 -2.07
N PHE A 279 11.61 -11.50 -2.98
CA PHE A 279 12.86 -12.15 -2.67
C PHE A 279 14.04 -11.19 -2.69
N ASN A 280 14.85 -11.25 -1.64
CA ASN A 280 16.15 -10.58 -1.54
C ASN A 280 17.26 -11.64 -1.65
N PHE A 281 18.29 -11.34 -2.43
CA PHE A 281 19.49 -12.15 -2.58
C PHE A 281 20.74 -11.31 -2.37
N PRO A 282 21.86 -11.87 -1.87
CA PRO A 282 23.11 -11.12 -1.78
C PRO A 282 23.73 -10.95 -3.17
N GLY A 283 24.22 -9.73 -3.46
CA GLY A 283 25.20 -9.50 -4.53
C GLY A 283 26.62 -9.80 -4.02
N ASP A 284 27.54 -8.83 -4.12
CA ASP A 284 28.87 -8.94 -3.52
C ASP A 284 28.80 -8.98 -1.98
N SER A 285 27.71 -8.52 -1.43
CA SER A 285 27.32 -8.65 -0.03
C SER A 285 25.80 -8.45 0.10
N TRP A 286 25.23 -8.69 1.26
CA TRP A 286 23.82 -8.42 1.56
C TRP A 286 23.44 -6.92 1.46
N TYR A 287 24.40 -6.00 1.43
CA TYR A 287 24.17 -4.57 1.21
C TYR A 287 24.09 -4.17 -0.28
N HIS A 288 24.40 -5.09 -1.19
CA HIS A 288 24.36 -4.85 -2.62
C HIS A 288 23.32 -5.74 -3.27
N HIS A 289 22.50 -5.15 -4.12
CA HIS A 289 21.61 -5.93 -4.98
C HIS A 289 22.45 -6.79 -5.94
N PRO A 290 22.07 -8.04 -6.18
CA PRO A 290 22.77 -8.88 -7.14
C PRO A 290 22.53 -8.39 -8.57
N THR A 291 23.53 -8.59 -9.43
CA THR A 291 23.36 -8.43 -10.87
C THR A 291 22.57 -9.60 -11.46
N ILE A 292 22.01 -9.42 -12.65
CA ILE A 292 21.34 -10.47 -13.41
C ILE A 292 22.27 -11.69 -13.59
N SER A 293 23.53 -11.46 -13.93
CA SER A 293 24.54 -12.52 -14.07
C SER A 293 24.80 -13.27 -12.74
N GLN A 294 24.87 -12.57 -11.63
CA GLN A 294 25.01 -13.20 -10.31
C GLN A 294 23.79 -14.05 -9.96
N MET A 295 22.57 -13.61 -10.31
CA MET A 295 21.35 -14.38 -10.11
C MET A 295 21.25 -15.60 -11.03
N GLN A 296 21.78 -15.54 -12.26
CA GLN A 296 21.82 -16.66 -13.19
C GLN A 296 22.82 -17.76 -12.79
N GLU A 297 23.89 -17.40 -12.09
CA GLU A 297 24.93 -18.31 -11.65
C GLU A 297 25.11 -18.35 -10.13
N PHE A 298 24.02 -18.28 -9.39
CA PHE A 298 24.04 -18.15 -7.94
C PHE A 298 24.59 -19.40 -7.26
N LYS A 299 25.53 -19.22 -6.33
CA LYS A 299 26.12 -20.30 -5.53
C LYS A 299 25.33 -20.52 -4.27
N THR A 300 24.74 -21.70 -4.08
CA THR A 300 23.97 -22.04 -2.88
C THR A 300 24.89 -22.41 -1.72
N SER A 301 24.47 -22.03 -0.49
CA SER A 301 25.21 -22.37 0.74
C SER A 301 24.88 -23.79 1.25
N GLY A 302 23.71 -24.32 0.98
CA GLY A 302 23.24 -25.60 1.50
C GLY A 302 23.85 -26.82 0.83
N ILE A 303 24.28 -26.69 -0.43
CA ILE A 303 24.89 -27.78 -1.18
C ILE A 303 26.22 -27.29 -1.76
N LYS A 304 27.33 -27.81 -1.24
CA LYS A 304 28.67 -27.39 -1.62
C LYS A 304 28.92 -27.49 -3.12
N GLY A 305 29.30 -26.37 -3.74
CA GLY A 305 29.64 -26.29 -5.16
C GLY A 305 28.45 -26.24 -6.12
N LYS A 306 27.21 -26.30 -5.61
CA LYS A 306 26.01 -26.17 -6.44
C LYS A 306 25.81 -24.73 -6.88
N LYS A 307 25.59 -24.54 -8.17
CA LYS A 307 25.09 -23.29 -8.75
C LYS A 307 23.65 -23.49 -9.22
N VAL A 308 22.83 -22.48 -9.11
CA VAL A 308 21.46 -22.44 -9.59
C VAL A 308 21.21 -21.13 -10.36
N ASN A 309 20.35 -21.18 -11.36
CA ASN A 309 19.76 -19.99 -11.94
C ASN A 309 18.52 -19.64 -11.10
N LEU A 310 18.56 -18.53 -10.37
CA LEU A 310 17.47 -18.13 -9.46
C LEU A 310 16.15 -17.90 -10.22
N PHE A 311 16.20 -17.32 -11.42
CA PHE A 311 15.00 -17.11 -12.24
C PHE A 311 14.32 -18.44 -12.56
N GLU A 312 15.09 -19.41 -13.12
CA GLU A 312 14.56 -20.73 -13.43
C GLU A 312 14.13 -21.49 -12.19
N THR A 313 14.81 -21.29 -11.07
CA THR A 313 14.46 -21.91 -9.79
C THR A 313 13.11 -21.38 -9.31
N LEU A 314 12.90 -20.07 -9.26
CA LEU A 314 11.64 -19.48 -8.84
C LEU A 314 10.50 -19.79 -9.83
N TRP A 315 10.77 -19.93 -11.12
CA TRP A 315 9.77 -20.39 -12.10
C TRP A 315 9.27 -21.82 -11.87
N LYS A 316 9.98 -22.66 -11.11
CA LYS A 316 9.52 -24.00 -10.74
C LYS A 316 8.53 -24.01 -9.59
N ILE A 317 8.35 -22.90 -8.88
CA ILE A 317 7.33 -22.76 -7.85
C ILE A 317 5.96 -22.84 -8.52
N PRO A 318 5.08 -23.77 -8.09
CA PRO A 318 3.78 -23.96 -8.73
C PRO A 318 2.92 -22.69 -8.74
N GLY A 319 2.26 -22.44 -9.85
CA GLY A 319 1.32 -21.34 -10.01
C GLY A 319 1.94 -19.96 -10.28
N VAL A 320 3.26 -19.82 -10.29
CA VAL A 320 3.92 -18.55 -10.63
C VAL A 320 3.62 -18.17 -12.08
N LYS A 321 2.91 -17.05 -12.26
CA LYS A 321 2.49 -16.52 -13.57
C LYS A 321 3.32 -15.34 -14.03
N TYR A 322 3.82 -14.52 -13.09
CA TYR A 322 4.62 -13.34 -13.39
C TYR A 322 5.88 -13.31 -12.56
N MET A 323 6.94 -12.76 -13.13
CA MET A 323 8.19 -12.43 -12.47
C MET A 323 8.61 -11.01 -12.85
N TYR A 324 9.05 -10.23 -11.86
CA TYR A 324 9.51 -8.85 -12.03
C TYR A 324 10.88 -8.70 -11.39
N TYR A 325 11.79 -8.01 -12.09
CA TYR A 325 13.12 -7.71 -11.55
C TYR A 325 13.71 -6.47 -12.22
N ARG A 326 14.71 -5.87 -11.56
CA ARG A 326 15.37 -4.67 -12.07
C ARG A 326 16.52 -5.00 -13.01
N ASP A 327 16.84 -4.08 -13.93
CA ASP A 327 18.05 -4.14 -14.75
C ASP A 327 19.29 -3.72 -13.94
N ASP A 328 20.47 -4.25 -14.29
CA ASP A 328 21.75 -3.97 -13.62
C ASP A 328 22.19 -2.50 -13.70
N ASN A 329 21.77 -1.80 -14.75
CA ASN A 329 22.17 -0.42 -15.04
C ASN A 329 21.20 0.63 -14.45
N ASN A 330 20.26 0.21 -13.62
CA ASN A 330 19.27 1.10 -13.04
C ASN A 330 19.93 2.18 -12.17
N LYS A 331 19.45 3.41 -12.36
CA LYS A 331 19.74 4.56 -11.54
C LYS A 331 18.43 5.06 -10.90
N PRO A 332 18.49 5.78 -9.79
CA PRO A 332 17.28 6.29 -9.15
C PRO A 332 16.35 7.07 -10.08
N GLU A 333 16.94 7.90 -10.95
CA GLU A 333 16.20 8.78 -11.87
C GLU A 333 15.79 8.12 -13.19
N LYS A 334 16.33 6.94 -13.51
CA LYS A 334 16.00 6.21 -14.74
C LYS A 334 16.42 4.76 -14.66
N GLY A 335 15.66 3.89 -15.30
CA GLY A 335 16.00 2.46 -15.37
C GLY A 335 14.99 1.64 -16.11
N ILE A 336 15.11 0.34 -15.97
CA ILE A 336 14.29 -0.67 -16.62
C ILE A 336 13.84 -1.69 -15.58
N ILE A 337 12.57 -2.03 -15.61
CA ILE A 337 12.02 -3.17 -14.88
C ILE A 337 11.65 -4.22 -15.91
N HIS A 338 12.21 -5.40 -15.78
CA HIS A 338 11.90 -6.56 -16.60
C HIS A 338 10.65 -7.26 -16.08
N ILE A 339 9.83 -7.73 -17.01
CA ILE A 339 8.61 -8.47 -16.74
C ILE A 339 8.65 -9.75 -17.56
N GLU A 340 8.46 -10.87 -16.91
CA GLU A 340 8.22 -12.15 -17.57
C GLU A 340 6.86 -12.71 -17.17
N LYS A 341 6.13 -13.25 -18.13
CA LYS A 341 4.84 -13.93 -17.92
C LYS A 341 4.91 -15.33 -18.51
N ARG A 342 4.62 -16.34 -17.71
CA ARG A 342 4.53 -17.73 -18.19
C ARG A 342 3.09 -18.07 -18.53
N ASP A 343 2.92 -18.60 -19.71
CA ASP A 343 1.69 -19.25 -20.14
C ASP A 343 1.83 -20.77 -19.89
N TYR A 344 1.01 -21.29 -18.99
CA TYR A 344 1.09 -22.71 -18.60
C TYR A 344 0.49 -23.65 -19.66
N ASP A 345 -0.42 -23.16 -20.51
CA ASP A 345 -1.05 -23.97 -21.54
C ASP A 345 -0.11 -24.21 -22.73
N SER A 346 0.63 -23.18 -23.12
CA SER A 346 1.63 -23.28 -24.19
C SER A 346 3.04 -23.64 -23.71
N GLY A 347 3.34 -23.42 -22.43
CA GLY A 347 4.69 -23.54 -21.85
C GLY A 347 5.62 -22.37 -22.23
N GLU A 348 5.11 -21.37 -22.94
CA GLU A 348 5.90 -20.20 -23.39
C GLU A 348 6.07 -19.17 -22.28
N THR A 349 7.17 -18.42 -22.38
CA THR A 349 7.44 -17.26 -21.51
C THR A 349 7.51 -16.00 -22.36
N TYR A 350 6.58 -15.10 -22.16
CA TYR A 350 6.51 -13.80 -22.81
C TYR A 350 7.25 -12.75 -21.99
N ARG A 351 7.84 -11.76 -22.65
CA ARG A 351 8.65 -10.73 -22.01
C ARG A 351 8.15 -9.33 -22.33
N ALA A 352 8.32 -8.46 -21.35
CA ALA A 352 8.10 -7.04 -21.48
C ALA A 352 9.07 -6.28 -20.57
N LYS A 353 9.13 -4.97 -20.74
CA LYS A 353 9.90 -4.09 -19.88
C LYS A 353 9.16 -2.76 -19.65
N ILE A 354 9.41 -2.18 -18.49
CA ILE A 354 9.00 -0.82 -18.20
C ILE A 354 10.27 0.03 -18.12
N GLU A 355 10.39 1.00 -18.99
CA GLU A 355 11.42 2.03 -18.91
C GLU A 355 10.85 3.19 -18.07
N TYR A 356 11.62 3.70 -17.09
CA TYR A 356 11.19 4.83 -16.28
C TYR A 356 12.22 5.94 -16.25
N LYS A 357 11.73 7.18 -16.10
CA LYS A 357 12.55 8.38 -15.93
C LYS A 357 11.84 9.38 -15.02
N GLY A 358 12.62 10.05 -14.15
CA GLY A 358 12.13 11.11 -13.27
C GLY A 358 11.74 10.61 -11.88
N PHE A 359 11.18 11.53 -11.09
CA PHE A 359 10.83 11.35 -9.68
C PHE A 359 9.43 11.89 -9.38
N GLY A 360 8.80 11.34 -8.35
CA GLY A 360 7.53 11.82 -7.82
C GLY A 360 6.44 11.91 -8.89
N LYS A 361 5.80 13.06 -8.98
CA LYS A 361 4.78 13.34 -10.01
C LYS A 361 5.37 13.54 -11.41
N ASP A 362 6.67 13.82 -11.51
CA ASP A 362 7.39 14.00 -12.77
C ASP A 362 8.03 12.66 -13.23
N GLN A 363 7.61 11.52 -12.70
CA GLN A 363 7.96 10.23 -13.24
C GLN A 363 7.15 9.96 -14.50
N TYR A 364 7.86 9.55 -15.55
CA TYR A 364 7.30 9.03 -16.79
C TYR A 364 7.73 7.57 -16.97
N THR A 365 6.83 6.74 -17.46
CA THR A 365 7.06 5.34 -17.72
C THR A 365 6.59 4.96 -19.12
N ARG A 366 7.35 4.06 -19.77
CA ARG A 366 7.06 3.52 -21.08
C ARG A 366 7.02 2.00 -20.98
N TYR A 367 5.93 1.40 -21.45
CA TYR A 367 5.75 -0.04 -21.47
C TYR A 367 6.04 -0.59 -22.85
N LEU A 368 6.97 -1.55 -22.92
CA LEU A 368 7.41 -2.21 -24.14
C LEU A 368 7.31 -3.71 -23.97
N TYR A 369 6.80 -4.42 -24.95
CA TYR A 369 6.64 -5.87 -24.93
C TYR A 369 7.13 -6.46 -26.27
N ASP A 370 7.61 -7.72 -26.23
CA ASP A 370 8.14 -8.39 -27.42
C ASP A 370 6.99 -8.86 -28.33
N ASP A 371 6.50 -10.09 -28.12
CA ASP A 371 5.50 -10.69 -29.02
C ASP A 371 4.05 -10.47 -28.57
N LYS A 372 3.81 -10.50 -27.25
CA LYS A 372 2.48 -10.44 -26.64
C LYS A 372 2.41 -9.43 -25.53
N GLU A 373 1.38 -8.60 -25.54
CA GLU A 373 1.06 -7.71 -24.44
C GLU A 373 0.61 -8.53 -23.24
N LEU A 374 1.11 -8.21 -22.02
CA LEU A 374 1.04 -9.13 -20.89
C LEU A 374 -0.17 -8.89 -19.97
N TYR A 375 -0.77 -7.70 -19.97
CA TYR A 375 -1.77 -7.27 -19.00
C TYR A 375 -3.20 -7.18 -19.57
N GLY A 376 -3.36 -7.42 -20.86
CA GLY A 376 -4.66 -7.32 -21.54
C GLY A 376 -5.06 -5.90 -21.93
N TYR A 377 -4.15 -4.93 -21.89
CA TYR A 377 -4.40 -3.53 -22.24
C TYR A 377 -4.92 -3.34 -23.66
N LYS A 378 -4.51 -4.19 -24.61
CA LYS A 378 -5.02 -4.17 -25.99
C LYS A 378 -6.51 -4.47 -26.12
N ASN A 379 -7.13 -5.05 -25.11
CA ASN A 379 -8.52 -5.47 -25.17
C ASN A 379 -9.52 -4.33 -24.92
N PHE A 380 -9.04 -3.16 -24.52
CA PHE A 380 -9.85 -2.00 -24.18
C PHE A 380 -9.35 -0.77 -24.95
N GLU A 381 -10.27 0.05 -25.45
CA GLU A 381 -9.96 1.22 -26.27
C GLU A 381 -9.00 2.17 -25.54
N ASP A 382 -9.40 2.69 -24.37
CA ASP A 382 -8.61 3.67 -23.60
C ASP A 382 -7.18 3.15 -23.28
N SER A 383 -7.05 1.90 -22.85
CA SER A 383 -5.75 1.33 -22.50
C SER A 383 -4.92 0.87 -23.71
N SER A 384 -5.54 0.70 -24.88
CA SER A 384 -4.80 0.41 -26.10
C SER A 384 -4.10 1.64 -26.68
N GLU A 385 -4.68 2.82 -26.49
CA GLU A 385 -4.11 4.09 -26.98
C GLU A 385 -2.79 4.44 -26.26
N ILE A 386 -2.66 4.11 -24.97
CA ILE A 386 -1.43 4.38 -24.20
C ILE A 386 -0.26 3.43 -24.59
N LEU A 387 -0.52 2.43 -25.44
CA LEU A 387 0.51 1.51 -25.96
C LEU A 387 1.23 2.05 -27.23
N ASP A 388 1.39 3.35 -27.33
CA ASP A 388 1.99 4.07 -28.45
C ASP A 388 3.53 4.07 -28.47
N ASN A 389 4.17 3.41 -27.49
CA ASN A 389 5.61 3.38 -27.24
C ASN A 389 6.21 4.72 -26.78
N GLU A 390 5.38 5.67 -26.34
CA GLU A 390 5.85 6.93 -25.74
C GLU A 390 5.82 6.87 -24.19
N PRO A 391 6.57 7.74 -23.52
CA PRO A 391 6.55 7.82 -22.07
C PRO A 391 5.31 8.57 -21.55
N HIS A 392 4.59 7.96 -20.61
CA HIS A 392 3.39 8.51 -19.99
C HIS A 392 3.57 8.76 -18.49
N ASN A 393 2.86 9.76 -17.98
CA ASN A 393 2.86 10.12 -16.56
C ASN A 393 1.79 9.34 -15.78
N ILE A 394 1.78 9.53 -14.46
CA ILE A 394 0.86 8.84 -13.53
C ILE A 394 -0.62 9.08 -13.84
N GLU A 395 -1.00 10.27 -14.28
CA GLU A 395 -2.40 10.61 -14.55
C GLU A 395 -2.89 9.93 -15.83
N GLU A 396 -2.04 9.89 -16.86
CA GLU A 396 -2.33 9.18 -18.11
C GLU A 396 -2.48 7.67 -17.88
N TRP A 397 -1.58 7.05 -17.09
CA TRP A 397 -1.72 5.64 -16.70
C TRP A 397 -2.97 5.38 -15.86
N LEU A 398 -3.33 6.30 -14.96
CA LEU A 398 -4.56 6.21 -14.19
C LEU A 398 -5.79 6.22 -15.10
N GLU A 399 -5.88 7.21 -15.98
CA GLU A 399 -6.99 7.36 -16.92
C GLU A 399 -7.15 6.13 -17.82
N ALA A 400 -6.07 5.68 -18.43
CA ALA A 400 -6.08 4.56 -19.37
C ALA A 400 -6.33 3.19 -18.71
N THR A 401 -5.98 3.01 -17.43
CA THR A 401 -5.97 1.67 -16.82
C THR A 401 -6.89 1.49 -15.62
N ASN A 402 -7.69 2.51 -15.28
CA ASN A 402 -8.55 2.43 -14.09
C ASN A 402 -9.63 1.33 -14.13
N ASN A 403 -10.06 0.90 -15.31
CA ASN A 403 -11.12 -0.09 -15.51
C ASN A 403 -10.62 -1.50 -15.88
N ILE A 404 -9.32 -1.73 -15.89
CA ILE A 404 -8.74 -3.03 -16.28
C ILE A 404 -8.27 -3.83 -15.06
N ASP A 405 -7.94 -5.11 -15.28
CA ASP A 405 -7.54 -6.03 -14.19
C ASP A 405 -6.24 -5.62 -13.49
N PHE A 406 -5.33 -4.96 -14.18
CA PHE A 406 -4.04 -4.50 -13.66
C PHE A 406 -3.95 -2.97 -13.64
N PRO A 407 -4.68 -2.29 -12.74
CA PRO A 407 -4.71 -0.83 -12.74
C PRO A 407 -3.34 -0.26 -12.33
N MET A 408 -2.82 0.68 -13.12
CA MET A 408 -1.61 1.45 -12.84
C MET A 408 -0.30 0.65 -12.60
N ILE A 409 -0.25 -0.64 -12.90
CA ILE A 409 0.92 -1.47 -12.57
C ILE A 409 2.20 -0.96 -13.26
N ILE A 410 2.09 -0.36 -14.45
CA ILE A 410 3.21 0.16 -15.23
C ILE A 410 3.86 1.38 -14.55
N ASP A 411 3.06 2.26 -13.95
CA ASP A 411 3.59 3.38 -13.16
C ASP A 411 4.13 2.94 -11.80
N GLN A 412 3.51 1.96 -11.16
CA GLN A 412 3.78 1.63 -9.76
C GLN A 412 4.97 0.68 -9.56
N LEU A 413 5.22 -0.27 -10.46
CA LEU A 413 6.38 -1.16 -10.38
C LEU A 413 7.72 -0.40 -10.29
N PRO A 414 7.99 0.60 -11.15
CA PRO A 414 9.19 1.42 -10.99
C PRO A 414 9.26 2.17 -9.67
N ARG A 415 8.14 2.68 -9.15
CA ARG A 415 8.10 3.34 -7.83
C ARG A 415 8.49 2.42 -6.69
N TYR A 416 8.13 1.15 -6.79
CA TYR A 416 8.58 0.12 -5.85
C TYR A 416 10.08 -0.19 -6.03
N PHE A 417 10.50 -0.54 -7.25
CA PHE A 417 11.86 -1.04 -7.49
C PHE A 417 12.96 0.03 -7.38
N LYS A 418 12.66 1.33 -7.54
CA LYS A 418 13.67 2.38 -7.25
C LYS A 418 13.98 2.50 -5.77
N ASN A 419 13.13 2.01 -4.87
CA ASN A 419 13.41 2.03 -3.44
C ASN A 419 14.58 1.09 -3.15
N PRO A 420 15.69 1.56 -2.56
CA PRO A 420 16.82 0.70 -2.24
C PRO A 420 16.51 -0.36 -1.17
N ARG A 421 15.35 -0.24 -0.50
CA ARG A 421 14.83 -1.22 0.46
C ARG A 421 13.90 -2.24 -0.19
N SER A 422 13.62 -2.14 -1.51
CA SER A 422 12.82 -3.11 -2.24
C SER A 422 13.59 -4.40 -2.51
N CYS A 423 12.86 -5.49 -2.77
CA CYS A 423 13.45 -6.79 -3.08
C CYS A 423 14.11 -6.82 -4.47
N ASP A 424 14.77 -7.94 -4.79
CA ASP A 424 15.48 -8.15 -6.07
C ASP A 424 14.57 -8.77 -7.13
N ILE A 425 13.78 -9.78 -6.72
CA ILE A 425 12.83 -10.48 -7.60
C ILE A 425 11.45 -10.51 -6.92
N ILE A 426 10.41 -10.20 -7.68
CA ILE A 426 9.01 -10.45 -7.31
C ILE A 426 8.50 -11.59 -8.17
N ILE A 427 7.82 -12.57 -7.58
CA ILE A 427 7.01 -13.56 -8.28
C ILE A 427 5.56 -13.45 -7.87
N SER A 428 4.63 -13.69 -8.79
CA SER A 428 3.19 -13.62 -8.50
C SER A 428 2.41 -14.76 -9.13
N THR A 429 1.52 -15.36 -8.35
CA THR A 429 0.52 -16.33 -8.82
C THR A 429 -0.77 -15.67 -9.26
N LEU A 430 -0.91 -14.37 -9.07
CA LEU A 430 -2.15 -13.62 -9.23
C LEU A 430 -3.30 -14.15 -8.33
N GLY A 431 -2.97 -14.69 -7.16
CA GLY A 431 -3.96 -15.18 -6.22
C GLY A 431 -4.48 -16.61 -6.51
N THR A 432 -4.00 -17.30 -7.56
CA THR A 432 -4.37 -18.70 -7.81
C THR A 432 -3.81 -19.60 -6.70
N TYR A 433 -2.57 -19.35 -6.28
CA TYR A 433 -1.93 -20.08 -5.19
C TYR A 433 -1.45 -19.11 -4.12
N GLY A 434 -1.78 -19.40 -2.85
CA GLY A 434 -1.11 -18.84 -1.69
C GLY A 434 0.08 -19.69 -1.31
N PHE A 435 1.10 -19.10 -0.73
CA PHE A 435 2.30 -19.79 -0.29
C PHE A 435 2.37 -19.84 1.23
N ASN A 436 2.73 -21.00 1.75
CA ASN A 436 3.12 -21.21 3.13
C ASN A 436 4.64 -21.31 3.21
N TYR A 437 5.26 -20.44 4.03
CA TYR A 437 6.70 -20.46 4.26
C TYR A 437 6.99 -19.88 5.65
N GLU A 438 7.58 -20.65 6.57
CA GLU A 438 7.72 -20.25 7.98
C GLU A 438 8.73 -19.12 8.20
N HIS A 439 9.80 -19.10 7.41
CA HIS A 439 10.82 -18.07 7.52
C HIS A 439 10.33 -16.76 6.86
N GLY A 440 9.86 -15.82 7.62
CA GLY A 440 9.39 -14.52 7.13
C GLY A 440 7.89 -14.28 7.30
N LYS A 441 7.15 -15.22 7.88
CA LYS A 441 5.72 -15.05 8.14
C LYS A 441 5.43 -14.24 9.39
N THR A 442 4.43 -13.38 9.25
CA THR A 442 3.75 -12.72 10.36
C THR A 442 2.38 -13.32 10.65
N ILE A 443 1.78 -13.99 9.66
CA ILE A 443 0.45 -14.60 9.73
C ILE A 443 0.58 -16.07 9.34
N GLY A 444 -0.12 -16.96 10.02
CA GLY A 444 -0.16 -18.39 9.72
C GLY A 444 -0.68 -18.70 8.30
N PRO A 445 -0.65 -19.97 7.86
CA PRO A 445 -1.12 -20.35 6.53
C PRO A 445 -2.59 -19.95 6.36
N SER A 446 -2.87 -19.07 5.41
CA SER A 446 -4.22 -18.63 5.07
C SER A 446 -4.36 -18.59 3.55
N PRO A 447 -5.52 -19.02 2.98
CA PRO A 447 -5.80 -18.80 1.59
C PRO A 447 -6.21 -17.34 1.31
N TYR A 448 -6.48 -16.55 2.34
CA TYR A 448 -6.93 -15.17 2.22
C TYR A 448 -5.74 -14.22 2.32
N SER A 449 -5.62 -13.29 1.38
CA SER A 449 -4.52 -12.32 1.29
C SER A 449 -4.91 -11.10 0.44
N HIS A 450 -3.98 -10.19 0.18
CA HIS A 450 -4.25 -8.92 -0.47
C HIS A 450 -3.13 -8.41 -1.40
N ASP A 451 -1.97 -9.06 -1.50
CA ASP A 451 -0.70 -8.60 -2.08
C ASP A 451 -0.62 -8.54 -3.62
N ILE A 452 -1.66 -8.97 -4.34
CA ILE A 452 -1.65 -9.05 -5.80
C ILE A 452 -1.96 -7.74 -6.53
N ALA A 453 -1.51 -7.64 -7.79
CA ALA A 453 -1.72 -6.46 -8.64
C ALA A 453 -3.12 -6.40 -9.29
N LEU A 454 -4.05 -7.31 -8.95
CA LEU A 454 -5.38 -7.35 -9.52
C LEU A 454 -6.38 -6.44 -8.78
N ARG A 455 -7.44 -6.06 -9.50
CA ARG A 455 -8.51 -5.18 -8.99
C ARG A 455 -9.04 -5.56 -7.61
N ASP A 456 -9.14 -6.85 -7.30
CA ASP A 456 -9.66 -7.32 -6.01
C ASP A 456 -8.85 -6.81 -4.81
N SER A 457 -7.53 -6.67 -4.98
CA SER A 457 -6.62 -6.08 -3.99
C SER A 457 -6.40 -4.59 -4.19
N MET A 458 -6.47 -4.11 -5.46
CA MET A 458 -6.05 -2.76 -5.82
C MET A 458 -7.17 -1.72 -5.77
N ILE A 459 -8.45 -2.13 -5.79
CA ILE A 459 -9.59 -1.19 -5.81
C ILE A 459 -10.24 -1.10 -4.44
N VAL A 460 -10.26 0.11 -3.91
CA VAL A 460 -10.72 0.44 -2.56
C VAL A 460 -11.79 1.54 -2.58
N PRO A 461 -12.67 1.62 -1.57
CA PRO A 461 -13.61 2.72 -1.44
C PRO A 461 -12.90 4.03 -1.04
N PHE A 462 -13.43 5.14 -1.55
CA PHE A 462 -12.98 6.49 -1.22
C PHE A 462 -14.20 7.39 -1.01
N ILE A 463 -14.32 8.02 0.14
CA ILE A 463 -15.41 8.92 0.47
C ILE A 463 -14.87 10.16 1.19
N ILE A 464 -15.39 11.35 0.85
CA ILE A 464 -15.22 12.58 1.61
C ILE A 464 -16.60 13.19 1.80
N GLY A 465 -17.10 13.28 3.04
CA GLY A 465 -18.42 13.81 3.36
C GLY A 465 -18.40 14.61 4.67
N GLY A 466 -19.57 14.88 5.24
CA GLY A 466 -19.74 15.60 6.50
C GLY A 466 -20.25 17.01 6.26
N SER A 467 -19.39 18.01 6.27
CA SER A 467 -19.77 19.42 6.06
C SER A 467 -20.63 19.61 4.80
N PRO A 468 -21.70 20.42 4.87
CA PRO A 468 -22.50 20.76 3.69
C PRO A 468 -21.75 21.61 2.65
N GLN A 469 -20.55 22.08 2.95
CA GLN A 469 -19.69 22.80 2.00
C GLN A 469 -18.95 21.86 1.03
N ILE A 470 -18.98 20.54 1.26
CA ILE A 470 -18.40 19.55 0.38
C ILE A 470 -19.38 19.30 -0.78
N PRO A 471 -18.94 19.44 -2.05
CA PRO A 471 -19.82 19.22 -3.19
C PRO A 471 -20.21 17.74 -3.32
N GLN A 472 -21.43 17.48 -3.78
CA GLN A 472 -21.84 16.14 -4.18
C GLN A 472 -21.20 15.79 -5.53
N LYS A 473 -20.41 14.71 -5.57
CA LYS A 473 -19.72 14.26 -6.77
C LYS A 473 -19.43 12.76 -6.70
N GLU A 474 -19.75 12.03 -7.75
CA GLU A 474 -19.24 10.70 -7.97
C GLU A 474 -18.07 10.77 -8.96
N LEU A 475 -16.91 10.25 -8.55
CA LEU A 475 -15.71 10.21 -9.39
C LEU A 475 -15.65 8.88 -10.13
N SER A 476 -15.26 8.92 -11.40
CA SER A 476 -15.03 7.72 -12.20
C SER A 476 -13.84 6.92 -11.66
N TYR A 477 -12.80 7.61 -11.23
CA TYR A 477 -11.58 7.04 -10.63
C TYR A 477 -10.83 8.07 -9.79
N CYS A 478 -9.96 7.60 -8.90
CA CYS A 478 -8.95 8.37 -8.17
C CYS A 478 -7.86 7.43 -7.63
N LYS A 479 -6.90 7.98 -6.89
CA LYS A 479 -5.84 7.22 -6.20
C LYS A 479 -5.92 7.41 -4.69
N THR A 480 -5.45 6.45 -3.91
CA THR A 480 -5.40 6.60 -2.44
C THR A 480 -4.51 7.77 -2.01
N THR A 481 -3.46 8.09 -2.78
CA THR A 481 -2.61 9.28 -2.56
C THR A 481 -3.35 10.61 -2.71
N ASP A 482 -4.54 10.63 -3.29
CA ASP A 482 -5.35 11.83 -3.51
C ASP A 482 -6.12 12.28 -2.24
N MET A 483 -6.20 11.41 -1.22
CA MET A 483 -6.89 11.72 0.04
C MET A 483 -6.24 12.90 0.76
N VAL A 484 -4.93 12.87 0.98
CA VAL A 484 -4.21 13.95 1.70
C VAL A 484 -4.37 15.31 1.02
N PRO A 485 -4.05 15.49 -0.27
CA PRO A 485 -4.20 16.80 -0.90
C PRO A 485 -5.64 17.31 -0.93
N SER A 486 -6.63 16.39 -0.99
CA SER A 486 -8.05 16.75 -0.93
C SER A 486 -8.45 17.29 0.44
N LEU A 487 -8.06 16.61 1.52
CA LEU A 487 -8.34 17.06 2.88
C LEU A 487 -7.62 18.37 3.22
N LEU A 488 -6.38 18.52 2.77
CA LEU A 488 -5.61 19.76 2.95
C LEU A 488 -6.22 20.93 2.17
N GLU A 489 -6.72 20.71 0.94
CA GLU A 489 -7.44 21.75 0.18
C GLU A 489 -8.70 22.21 0.91
N LEU A 490 -9.45 21.31 1.53
CA LEU A 490 -10.62 21.68 2.35
C LEU A 490 -10.24 22.57 3.53
N LEU A 491 -9.08 22.34 4.15
CA LEU A 491 -8.52 23.18 5.22
C LEU A 491 -7.87 24.47 4.72
N GLY A 492 -7.80 24.70 3.41
CA GLY A 492 -7.08 25.86 2.82
C GLY A 492 -5.56 25.75 2.92
N ILE A 493 -5.03 24.54 3.15
CA ILE A 493 -3.60 24.26 3.27
C ILE A 493 -3.07 23.79 1.91
N LYS A 494 -1.97 24.40 1.45
CA LYS A 494 -1.27 23.93 0.26
C LYS A 494 -0.51 22.65 0.61
N PRO A 495 -0.71 21.54 -0.14
CA PRO A 495 0.05 20.32 0.05
C PRO A 495 1.57 20.57 -0.11
N ASP A 496 2.37 19.80 0.65
CA ASP A 496 3.82 19.80 0.50
C ASP A 496 4.25 19.30 -0.90
N ASN A 497 5.43 19.70 -1.35
CA ASN A 497 5.93 19.28 -2.65
C ASN A 497 6.19 17.76 -2.77
N SER A 498 6.31 17.07 -1.65
CA SER A 498 6.44 15.60 -1.59
C SER A 498 5.16 14.86 -1.95
N VAL A 499 4.01 15.53 -1.94
CA VAL A 499 2.71 14.93 -2.28
C VAL A 499 2.62 14.70 -3.78
N ILE A 500 2.41 13.44 -4.17
CA ILE A 500 2.23 13.02 -5.56
C ILE A 500 0.75 13.06 -5.95
N GLY A 501 -0.13 12.78 -5.00
CA GLY A 501 -1.57 12.80 -5.20
C GLY A 501 -2.09 14.16 -5.67
N LYS A 502 -3.25 14.14 -6.31
CA LYS A 502 -3.99 15.30 -6.80
C LYS A 502 -5.28 15.46 -6.00
N SER A 503 -5.65 16.69 -5.67
CA SER A 503 -6.94 16.92 -5.01
C SER A 503 -8.11 16.50 -5.90
N VAL A 504 -9.06 15.74 -5.35
CA VAL A 504 -10.26 15.28 -6.06
C VAL A 504 -11.22 16.39 -6.48
N PHE A 505 -11.03 17.60 -5.99
CA PHE A 505 -11.73 18.78 -6.45
C PHE A 505 -11.23 19.29 -7.81
N ASN A 506 -10.12 18.74 -8.28
CA ASN A 506 -9.49 19.07 -9.57
C ASN A 506 -9.63 17.95 -10.63
N TYR A 507 -10.46 16.94 -10.36
CA TYR A 507 -10.86 15.89 -11.32
C TYR A 507 -12.02 16.32 -12.20
#